data_c28ea05c29caaa433fa294db8ba92032
#
_entry.id   c28ea05c29caaa433fa294db8ba92032
#
_cell.length_a   1.000
_cell.length_b   1.000
_cell.length_c   1.000
_cell.angle_alpha   90.00
_cell.angle_beta   90.00
_cell.angle_gamma   90.00
#
_symmetry.space_group_name_H-M   'P 1'
#
loop_
_entity.id
_entity.type
_entity.pdbx_description
1 polymer ?
#
loop_
_entity_poly.entity_id
_entity_poly.type
_entity_poly.pdbx_seq_one_letter_code
_entity_poly.pdbx_strand_id
1 'polypeptide(L)'
;MRHASSSTLSLVALLALAAACQTTDPVLVEATFAPTPAFSTHSPADVAVLPVEDGTSDGTVQRHLVFLRQEVMRQLPDRRFSPLAATVVDAGLRTAPAAPAGESILAPTVLKGMVGHSAEDAVFALRVERWDESLLLVDRRLRFQFQAAFVASDGQPLWSGTIRGEVKAGGLGAAPRDRDGMARNCGELALREMMQRLPQRLL
;
A
#
# COMPACT_ATOMS: atom_id res chain seq x y z
N MET A 1 -10.55 -67.96 16.02
CA MET A 1 -10.78 -66.85 16.98
C MET A 1 -9.88 -65.71 16.55
N ARG A 2 -10.42 -64.80 15.91
CA ARG A 2 -10.54 -63.34 15.96
C ARG A 2 -9.26 -62.60 16.44
N HIS A 3 -8.55 -61.94 15.52
CA HIS A 3 -7.78 -60.72 15.74
C HIS A 3 -8.26 -59.66 14.75
N ALA A 4 -9.10 -58.77 15.20
CA ALA A 4 -9.39 -57.49 14.58
C ALA A 4 -9.17 -56.42 15.66
N SER A 5 -8.62 -55.30 15.28
CA SER A 5 -8.55 -54.04 16.03
C SER A 5 -7.16 -53.54 16.32
N SER A 6 -6.56 -52.80 15.37
CA SER A 6 -5.57 -51.75 15.69
C SER A 6 -5.33 -50.74 14.57
N SER A 7 -6.26 -50.57 13.59
CA SER A 7 -6.06 -49.65 12.46
C SER A 7 -6.78 -48.31 12.57
N THR A 8 -7.54 -48.04 13.61
CA THR A 8 -8.41 -46.83 13.73
C THR A 8 -7.78 -45.70 14.53
N LEU A 9 -6.72 -45.93 15.29
CA LEU A 9 -6.08 -44.88 16.12
C LEU A 9 -5.10 -43.98 15.35
N SER A 10 -4.54 -44.45 14.23
CA SER A 10 -3.56 -43.67 13.47
C SER A 10 -4.16 -42.58 12.59
N LEU A 11 -5.43 -42.70 12.21
CA LEU A 11 -6.08 -41.72 11.31
C LEU A 11 -6.52 -40.44 12.01
N VAL A 12 -6.83 -40.53 13.32
CA VAL A 12 -7.28 -39.37 14.11
C VAL A 12 -6.11 -38.44 14.46
N ALA A 13 -4.91 -39.01 14.63
CA ALA A 13 -3.70 -38.18 14.92
C ALA A 13 -3.22 -37.34 13.73
N LEU A 14 -3.45 -37.77 12.49
CA LEU A 14 -3.07 -37.02 11.29
C LEU A 14 -4.00 -35.82 11.00
N LEU A 15 -5.25 -35.89 11.39
CA LEU A 15 -6.22 -34.80 11.21
C LEU A 15 -6.01 -33.65 12.20
N ALA A 16 -5.42 -33.91 13.37
CA ALA A 16 -5.17 -32.90 14.37
C ALA A 16 -3.95 -31.95 14.02
N LEU A 17 -3.02 -32.41 13.17
CA LEU A 17 -1.89 -31.60 12.75
C LEU A 17 -2.21 -30.62 11.61
N ALA A 18 -3.30 -30.82 10.87
CA ALA A 18 -3.69 -29.92 9.79
C ALA A 18 -4.41 -28.63 10.28
N ALA A 19 -4.82 -28.58 11.54
CA ALA A 19 -5.52 -27.42 12.11
C ALA A 19 -4.58 -26.33 12.69
N ALA A 20 -3.27 -26.55 12.69
CA ALA A 20 -2.31 -25.65 13.35
C ALA A 20 -1.73 -24.53 12.44
N CYS A 21 -2.10 -24.48 11.17
CA CYS A 21 -1.74 -23.38 10.28
C CYS A 21 -2.92 -22.43 10.08
N GLN A 22 -3.50 -21.92 11.15
CA GLN A 22 -4.24 -20.66 11.07
C GLN A 22 -3.19 -19.56 10.97
N THR A 23 -2.86 -19.16 9.74
CA THR A 23 -2.22 -17.87 9.48
C THR A 23 -3.20 -16.82 9.99
N THR A 24 -3.00 -16.37 11.22
CA THR A 24 -3.64 -15.15 11.71
C THR A 24 -3.32 -14.05 10.70
N ASP A 25 -4.36 -13.52 10.07
CA ASP A 25 -4.23 -12.44 9.12
C ASP A 25 -3.41 -11.33 9.78
N PRO A 26 -2.20 -11.00 9.28
CA PRO A 26 -1.31 -10.09 9.97
C PRO A 26 -1.81 -8.65 9.97
N VAL A 27 -2.94 -8.39 9.31
CA VAL A 27 -3.42 -7.04 9.03
C VAL A 27 -4.85 -6.88 9.53
N LEU A 28 -5.03 -6.03 10.55
CA LEU A 28 -6.34 -5.55 10.98
C LEU A 28 -6.52 -4.16 10.40
N VAL A 29 -7.37 -4.02 9.37
CA VAL A 29 -7.56 -2.74 8.68
C VAL A 29 -9.02 -2.35 8.57
N GLU A 30 -9.26 -1.06 8.73
CA GLU A 30 -10.47 -0.38 8.29
C GLU A 30 -10.14 0.37 7.01
N ALA A 31 -10.96 0.20 5.99
CA ALA A 31 -10.68 0.78 4.70
C ALA A 31 -11.93 1.34 4.04
N THR A 32 -11.78 2.50 3.43
CA THR A 32 -12.82 3.14 2.60
C THR A 32 -12.21 3.43 1.24
N PHE A 33 -12.84 2.93 0.17
CA PHE A 33 -12.37 3.11 -1.19
C PHE A 33 -13.51 3.58 -2.08
N ALA A 34 -13.23 4.54 -2.95
CA ALA A 34 -14.20 5.13 -3.86
C ALA A 34 -13.66 5.15 -5.30
N PRO A 35 -13.87 4.10 -6.09
CA PRO A 35 -13.67 4.20 -7.52
C PRO A 35 -14.73 5.11 -8.13
N THR A 36 -14.33 5.92 -9.12
CA THR A 36 -15.27 6.75 -9.86
C THR A 36 -15.69 6.09 -11.17
N PRO A 37 -16.83 6.46 -11.78
CA PRO A 37 -17.19 5.98 -13.12
C PRO A 37 -16.13 6.32 -14.19
N ALA A 38 -15.39 7.42 -14.01
CA ALA A 38 -14.34 7.84 -14.91
C ALA A 38 -13.19 6.81 -15.00
N PHE A 39 -12.97 5.98 -13.98
CA PHE A 39 -11.92 4.96 -13.98
C PHE A 39 -12.06 4.00 -15.18
N SER A 40 -13.28 3.55 -15.49
CA SER A 40 -13.55 2.62 -16.60
C SER A 40 -13.40 3.27 -17.98
N THR A 41 -13.57 4.59 -18.07
CA THR A 41 -13.52 5.31 -19.36
C THR A 41 -12.12 5.80 -19.71
N HIS A 42 -11.29 6.14 -18.71
CA HIS A 42 -9.93 6.65 -18.95
C HIS A 42 -8.89 5.53 -19.17
N SER A 43 -9.05 4.38 -18.53
CA SER A 43 -8.15 3.22 -18.65
C SER A 43 -6.63 3.60 -18.73
N PRO A 44 -6.09 4.41 -17.79
CA PRO A 44 -4.72 4.91 -17.86
C PRO A 44 -3.71 3.77 -17.89
N ALA A 45 -2.60 3.94 -18.63
CA ALA A 45 -1.51 2.96 -18.69
C ALA A 45 -0.33 3.43 -17.85
N ASP A 46 0.22 4.57 -18.20
CA ASP A 46 1.43 5.12 -17.63
C ASP A 46 1.11 5.99 -16.41
N VAL A 47 1.69 5.64 -15.27
CA VAL A 47 1.35 6.25 -13.98
C VAL A 47 2.56 6.95 -13.38
N ALA A 48 2.45 8.25 -13.13
CA ALA A 48 3.40 8.99 -12.33
C ALA A 48 3.09 8.80 -10.84
N VAL A 49 4.01 8.18 -10.08
CA VAL A 49 3.89 8.09 -8.62
C VAL A 49 4.61 9.30 -8.01
N LEU A 50 3.84 10.16 -7.36
CA LEU A 50 4.39 11.35 -6.70
C LEU A 50 5.26 10.99 -5.48
N PRO A 51 6.16 11.87 -5.02
CA PRO A 51 6.77 11.73 -3.70
C PRO A 51 5.71 11.57 -2.63
N VAL A 52 5.92 10.63 -1.70
CA VAL A 52 4.98 10.38 -0.60
C VAL A 52 5.02 11.55 0.37
N GLU A 53 3.84 12.06 0.73
CA GLU A 53 3.70 13.15 1.70
C GLU A 53 3.72 12.63 3.14
N ASP A 54 4.50 13.30 3.99
CA ASP A 54 4.44 13.12 5.44
C ASP A 54 3.34 14.00 6.02
N GLY A 55 2.23 13.39 6.42
CA GLY A 55 1.13 14.02 7.15
C GLY A 55 1.19 13.76 8.66
N THR A 56 2.24 13.09 9.14
CA THR A 56 2.41 12.84 10.57
C THR A 56 2.91 14.09 11.29
N SER A 57 2.56 14.22 12.57
CA SER A 57 2.98 15.38 13.36
C SER A 57 4.39 15.26 13.92
N ASP A 58 4.99 14.06 13.90
CA ASP A 58 6.23 13.72 14.59
C ASP A 58 7.41 13.41 13.65
N GLY A 59 7.15 13.35 12.33
CA GLY A 59 8.17 13.08 11.31
C GLY A 59 8.79 11.68 11.38
N THR A 60 8.23 10.74 12.15
CA THR A 60 8.81 9.38 12.31
C THR A 60 8.85 8.61 11.01
N VAL A 61 7.90 8.88 10.09
CA VAL A 61 7.82 8.22 8.78
C VAL A 61 8.84 8.76 7.77
N GLN A 62 9.45 9.92 8.01
CA GLN A 62 10.30 10.62 7.03
C GLN A 62 11.37 9.72 6.40
N ARG A 63 12.02 8.86 7.18
CA ARG A 63 13.05 7.93 6.69
C ARG A 63 12.51 6.79 5.82
N HIS A 64 11.18 6.60 5.78
CA HIS A 64 10.53 5.53 5.03
C HIS A 64 9.80 6.03 3.76
N LEU A 65 9.66 7.35 3.54
CA LEU A 65 8.88 7.89 2.42
C LEU A 65 9.37 7.42 1.05
N VAL A 66 10.70 7.40 0.85
CA VAL A 66 11.30 6.91 -0.40
C VAL A 66 10.99 5.43 -0.61
N PHE A 67 11.10 4.62 0.44
CA PHE A 67 10.75 3.21 0.40
C PHE A 67 9.27 3.01 0.07
N LEU A 68 8.36 3.74 0.73
CA LEU A 68 6.92 3.63 0.48
C LEU A 68 6.57 3.99 -0.97
N ARG A 69 7.20 5.03 -1.55
CA ARG A 69 7.04 5.36 -2.98
C ARG A 69 7.49 4.21 -3.88
N GLN A 70 8.67 3.66 -3.63
CA GLN A 70 9.19 2.52 -4.40
C GLN A 70 8.27 1.31 -4.31
N GLU A 71 7.69 1.07 -3.14
CA GLU A 71 6.78 -0.04 -2.91
C GLU A 71 5.45 0.13 -3.69
N VAL A 72 4.89 1.35 -3.74
CA VAL A 72 3.74 1.65 -4.62
C VAL A 72 4.10 1.35 -6.07
N MET A 73 5.24 1.85 -6.55
CA MET A 73 5.70 1.61 -7.92
C MET A 73 5.87 0.12 -8.23
N ARG A 74 6.37 -0.65 -7.26
CA ARG A 74 6.56 -2.11 -7.39
C ARG A 74 5.25 -2.87 -7.51
N GLN A 75 4.16 -2.37 -6.88
CA GLN A 75 2.87 -3.06 -6.83
C GLN A 75 1.89 -2.65 -7.95
N LEU A 76 2.10 -1.49 -8.59
CA LEU A 76 1.24 -1.03 -9.70
C LEU A 76 1.14 -2.03 -10.87
N PRO A 77 2.21 -2.75 -11.30
CA PRO A 77 2.12 -3.76 -12.36
C PRO A 77 1.15 -4.90 -12.05
N ASP A 78 0.97 -5.28 -10.78
CA ASP A 78 -0.02 -6.29 -10.37
C ASP A 78 -1.46 -5.84 -10.66
N ARG A 79 -1.66 -4.53 -10.84
CA ARG A 79 -2.93 -3.90 -11.23
C ARG A 79 -2.96 -3.48 -12.70
N ARG A 80 -1.94 -3.91 -13.50
CA ARG A 80 -1.77 -3.65 -14.94
C ARG A 80 -1.50 -2.18 -15.28
N PHE A 81 -0.85 -1.45 -14.36
CA PHE A 81 -0.35 -0.11 -14.61
C PHE A 81 1.17 -0.13 -14.80
N SER A 82 1.68 0.79 -15.62
CA SER A 82 3.11 0.97 -15.87
C SER A 82 3.62 2.18 -15.08
N PRO A 83 4.32 2.02 -13.95
CA PRO A 83 4.86 3.17 -13.24
C PRO A 83 5.99 3.82 -14.03
N LEU A 84 5.96 5.14 -14.19
CA LEU A 84 7.07 5.91 -14.74
C LEU A 84 8.26 5.89 -13.78
N ALA A 85 9.48 5.98 -14.32
CA ALA A 85 10.68 6.05 -13.50
C ALA A 85 10.62 7.30 -12.58
N ALA A 86 10.96 7.13 -11.29
CA ALA A 86 10.90 8.21 -10.30
C ALA A 86 11.70 9.45 -10.74
N THR A 87 12.85 9.25 -11.40
CA THR A 87 13.66 10.36 -11.92
C THR A 87 12.97 11.18 -12.99
N VAL A 88 12.13 10.56 -13.83
CA VAL A 88 11.31 11.24 -14.86
C VAL A 88 10.23 12.07 -14.17
N VAL A 89 9.51 11.47 -13.23
CA VAL A 89 8.46 12.15 -12.46
C VAL A 89 9.07 13.35 -11.69
N ASP A 90 10.19 13.13 -10.98
CA ASP A 90 10.83 14.19 -10.20
C ASP A 90 11.39 15.32 -11.10
N ALA A 91 11.79 15.00 -12.33
CA ALA A 91 12.18 16.02 -13.31
C ALA A 91 10.97 16.86 -13.76
N GLY A 92 9.85 16.21 -14.06
CA GLY A 92 8.58 16.87 -14.42
C GLY A 92 8.07 17.77 -13.30
N LEU A 93 8.09 17.31 -12.06
CA LEU A 93 7.60 18.05 -10.90
C LEU A 93 8.38 19.36 -10.64
N ARG A 94 9.64 19.48 -11.10
CA ARG A 94 10.37 20.74 -11.01
C ARG A 94 9.76 21.88 -11.84
N THR A 95 8.95 21.54 -12.83
CA THR A 95 8.22 22.50 -13.68
C THR A 95 6.77 22.70 -13.24
N ALA A 96 6.29 21.86 -12.33
CA ALA A 96 4.94 21.96 -11.78
C ALA A 96 4.80 23.18 -10.85
N PRO A 97 3.60 23.76 -10.72
CA PRO A 97 3.34 24.79 -9.73
C PRO A 97 3.65 24.28 -8.33
N ALA A 98 4.28 25.11 -7.50
CA ALA A 98 4.48 24.76 -6.10
C ALA A 98 3.11 24.60 -5.40
N ALA A 99 2.96 23.54 -4.60
CA ALA A 99 1.78 23.42 -3.76
C ALA A 99 1.69 24.61 -2.79
N PRO A 100 0.50 25.18 -2.56
CA PRO A 100 0.33 26.21 -1.56
C PRO A 100 0.81 25.72 -0.18
N ALA A 101 1.42 26.60 0.59
CA ALA A 101 1.95 26.23 1.90
C ALA A 101 0.83 25.68 2.81
N GLY A 102 1.03 24.50 3.35
CA GLY A 102 0.08 23.82 4.25
C GLY A 102 -1.06 23.06 3.56
N GLU A 103 -1.16 23.11 2.24
CA GLU A 103 -2.10 22.24 1.52
C GLU A 103 -1.50 20.84 1.33
N SER A 104 -2.37 19.83 1.47
CA SER A 104 -2.00 18.44 1.22
C SER A 104 -1.82 18.17 -0.28
N ILE A 105 -0.87 17.30 -0.62
CA ILE A 105 -0.72 16.77 -1.97
C ILE A 105 -2.01 16.11 -2.50
N LEU A 106 -2.88 15.66 -1.62
CA LEU A 106 -4.17 15.05 -1.98
C LEU A 106 -5.28 16.07 -2.25
N ALA A 107 -5.04 17.37 -2.00
CA ALA A 107 -6.02 18.40 -2.32
C ALA A 107 -6.28 18.43 -3.85
N PRO A 108 -7.54 18.46 -4.30
CA PRO A 108 -7.87 18.39 -5.74
C PRO A 108 -7.17 19.48 -6.56
N THR A 109 -7.02 20.69 -5.99
CA THR A 109 -6.31 21.83 -6.61
C THR A 109 -4.83 21.53 -6.82
N VAL A 110 -4.18 20.93 -5.81
CA VAL A 110 -2.76 20.54 -5.86
C VAL A 110 -2.55 19.41 -6.86
N LEU A 111 -3.36 18.34 -6.76
CA LEU A 111 -3.28 17.21 -7.69
C LEU A 111 -3.46 17.64 -9.15
N LYS A 112 -4.44 18.52 -9.40
CA LYS A 112 -4.66 19.07 -10.75
C LYS A 112 -3.44 19.84 -11.26
N GLY A 113 -2.71 20.51 -10.38
CA GLY A 113 -1.45 21.20 -10.73
C GLY A 113 -0.27 20.26 -10.95
N MET A 114 -0.35 19.00 -10.52
CA MET A 114 0.74 18.02 -10.63
C MET A 114 0.61 17.10 -11.86
N VAL A 115 -0.52 17.11 -12.56
CA VAL A 115 -0.73 16.28 -13.75
C VAL A 115 -0.15 16.95 -15.01
N GLY A 116 0.25 16.14 -16.00
CA GLY A 116 0.71 16.59 -17.32
C GLY A 116 2.19 16.99 -17.38
N HIS A 117 2.98 16.73 -16.33
CA HIS A 117 4.39 17.14 -16.26
C HIS A 117 5.40 16.04 -16.66
N SER A 118 4.98 14.79 -16.78
CA SER A 118 5.86 13.63 -17.04
C SER A 118 5.37 12.76 -18.20
N ALA A 119 4.44 13.26 -19.04
CA ALA A 119 3.76 12.51 -20.09
C ALA A 119 3.03 11.25 -19.56
N GLU A 120 2.52 11.32 -18.36
CA GLU A 120 1.72 10.28 -17.70
C GLU A 120 0.25 10.31 -18.17
N ASP A 121 -0.41 9.15 -18.13
CA ASP A 121 -1.86 9.04 -18.29
C ASP A 121 -2.61 9.36 -16.99
N ALA A 122 -1.94 9.10 -15.84
CA ALA A 122 -2.49 9.36 -14.52
C ALA A 122 -1.39 9.58 -13.48
N VAL A 123 -1.79 10.20 -12.37
CA VAL A 123 -0.95 10.47 -11.20
C VAL A 123 -1.48 9.68 -10.01
N PHE A 124 -0.60 8.99 -9.30
CA PHE A 124 -0.87 8.36 -8.01
C PHE A 124 -0.18 9.14 -6.90
N ALA A 125 -0.95 9.62 -5.93
CA ALA A 125 -0.46 10.33 -4.76
C ALA A 125 -0.76 9.53 -3.49
N LEU A 126 0.20 9.49 -2.57
CA LEU A 126 0.10 8.82 -1.26
C LEU A 126 0.50 9.80 -0.17
N ARG A 127 -0.30 9.84 0.89
CA ARG A 127 -0.02 10.58 2.13
C ARG A 127 -0.08 9.63 3.32
N VAL A 128 0.89 9.75 4.21
CA VAL A 128 0.93 9.02 5.47
C VAL A 128 0.38 9.91 6.58
N GLU A 129 -0.79 9.59 7.12
CA GLU A 129 -1.44 10.33 8.22
C GLU A 129 -1.01 9.84 9.59
N ARG A 130 -0.66 8.55 9.69
CA ARG A 130 -0.18 7.93 10.92
C ARG A 130 0.87 6.89 10.63
N TRP A 131 1.94 6.92 11.42
CA TRP A 131 3.01 5.93 11.39
C TRP A 131 3.56 5.76 12.81
N ASP A 132 3.05 4.79 13.55
CA ASP A 132 3.33 4.62 14.98
C ASP A 132 4.09 3.32 15.19
N GLU A 133 5.40 3.47 15.43
CA GLU A 133 6.34 2.38 15.64
C GLU A 133 6.51 1.98 17.12
N SER A 134 5.70 2.52 18.03
CA SER A 134 5.87 2.28 19.47
C SER A 134 5.79 0.81 19.87
N LEU A 135 5.03 0.00 19.10
CA LEU A 135 4.84 -1.43 19.35
C LEU A 135 5.77 -2.34 18.54
N LEU A 136 6.65 -1.79 17.68
CA LEU A 136 7.46 -2.63 16.78
C LEU A 136 8.43 -3.56 17.53
N LEU A 137 9.11 -3.05 18.56
CA LEU A 137 10.10 -3.86 19.31
C LEU A 137 9.47 -4.80 20.33
N VAL A 138 8.25 -4.52 20.80
CA VAL A 138 7.56 -5.31 21.83
C VAL A 138 6.67 -6.36 21.17
N ASP A 139 5.79 -5.94 20.29
CA ASP A 139 4.75 -6.78 19.68
C ASP A 139 4.95 -7.01 18.17
N ARG A 140 5.99 -6.40 17.60
CA ARG A 140 6.27 -6.40 16.15
C ARG A 140 5.14 -5.79 15.34
N ARG A 141 4.43 -4.80 15.89
CA ARG A 141 3.26 -4.18 15.29
C ARG A 141 3.52 -2.73 14.94
N LEU A 142 2.98 -2.31 13.80
CA LEU A 142 2.93 -0.93 13.33
C LEU A 142 1.47 -0.51 13.24
N ARG A 143 1.12 0.65 13.80
CA ARG A 143 -0.15 1.30 13.55
C ARG A 143 0.04 2.33 12.45
N PHE A 144 -0.85 2.35 11.50
CA PHE A 144 -0.71 3.20 10.32
C PHE A 144 -2.06 3.77 9.87
N GLN A 145 -1.97 4.86 9.11
CA GLN A 145 -3.07 5.38 8.31
C GLN A 145 -2.50 5.98 7.04
N PHE A 146 -2.99 5.51 5.90
CA PHE A 146 -2.65 6.01 4.57
C PHE A 146 -3.87 6.60 3.91
N GLN A 147 -3.67 7.67 3.16
CA GLN A 147 -4.62 8.19 2.20
C GLN A 147 -3.97 8.22 0.83
N ALA A 148 -4.73 7.88 -0.20
CA ALA A 148 -4.24 7.91 -1.57
C ALA A 148 -5.30 8.44 -2.53
N ALA A 149 -4.83 9.02 -3.61
CA ALA A 149 -5.66 9.46 -4.73
C ALA A 149 -5.02 9.02 -6.06
N PHE A 150 -5.86 8.68 -7.02
CA PHE A 150 -5.50 8.37 -8.38
C PHE A 150 -6.28 9.29 -9.32
N VAL A 151 -5.58 10.08 -10.12
CA VAL A 151 -6.15 11.18 -10.90
C VAL A 151 -5.65 11.08 -12.34
N ALA A 152 -6.54 11.19 -13.32
CA ALA A 152 -6.19 11.19 -14.73
C ALA A 152 -5.40 12.44 -15.12
N SER A 153 -4.71 12.40 -16.26
CA SER A 153 -3.93 13.52 -16.80
C SER A 153 -4.75 14.78 -17.13
N ASP A 154 -6.08 14.66 -17.26
CA ASP A 154 -7.00 15.78 -17.40
C ASP A 154 -7.48 16.35 -16.03
N GLY A 155 -7.01 15.79 -14.92
CA GLY A 155 -7.37 16.19 -13.58
C GLY A 155 -8.64 15.54 -13.02
N GLN A 156 -9.26 14.59 -13.75
CA GLN A 156 -10.42 13.86 -13.23
C GLN A 156 -10.01 12.84 -12.17
N PRO A 157 -10.68 12.82 -10.99
CA PRO A 157 -10.44 11.80 -10.00
C PRO A 157 -10.93 10.43 -10.51
N LEU A 158 -10.04 9.44 -10.48
CA LEU A 158 -10.33 8.07 -10.89
C LEU A 158 -10.63 7.16 -9.69
N TRP A 159 -9.90 7.35 -8.60
CA TRP A 159 -10.04 6.56 -7.39
C TRP A 159 -9.45 7.32 -6.20
N SER A 160 -10.03 7.09 -5.04
CA SER A 160 -9.45 7.50 -3.76
C SER A 160 -9.59 6.40 -2.73
N GLY A 161 -8.69 6.38 -1.76
CA GLY A 161 -8.70 5.37 -0.72
C GLY A 161 -8.09 5.88 0.58
N THR A 162 -8.70 5.44 1.66
CA THR A 162 -8.15 5.57 3.00
C THR A 162 -8.08 4.18 3.62
N ILE A 163 -6.93 3.84 4.18
CA ILE A 163 -6.73 2.62 4.94
C ILE A 163 -6.06 2.96 6.26
N ARG A 164 -6.56 2.41 7.36
CA ARG A 164 -5.96 2.55 8.68
C ARG A 164 -6.03 1.23 9.44
N GLY A 165 -5.09 1.02 10.32
CA GLY A 165 -5.12 -0.20 11.11
C GLY A 165 -3.81 -0.51 11.80
N GLU A 166 -3.65 -1.78 12.06
CA GLU A 166 -2.48 -2.35 12.70
C GLU A 166 -1.98 -3.53 11.89
N VAL A 167 -0.69 -3.59 11.64
CA VAL A 167 -0.06 -4.67 10.91
C VAL A 167 1.10 -5.25 11.71
N LYS A 168 1.23 -6.57 11.70
CA LYS A 168 2.30 -7.29 12.39
C LYS A 168 3.41 -7.66 11.42
N ALA A 169 4.66 -7.31 11.76
CA ALA A 169 5.82 -7.74 10.99
C ALA A 169 5.95 -9.26 11.00
N GLY A 170 5.97 -9.84 9.82
CA GLY A 170 6.02 -11.28 9.60
C GLY A 170 5.74 -11.60 8.15
N GLY A 171 5.49 -12.86 7.84
CA GLY A 171 5.20 -13.37 6.50
C GLY A 171 5.82 -14.74 6.29
N LEU A 172 5.82 -15.24 5.02
CA LEU A 172 6.36 -16.55 4.65
C LEU A 172 7.90 -16.67 4.76
N GLY A 173 8.60 -15.62 5.23
CA GLY A 173 10.05 -15.60 5.42
C GLY A 173 10.45 -15.28 6.85
N ALA A 174 11.76 -15.33 7.15
CA ALA A 174 12.30 -14.85 8.42
C ALA A 174 12.01 -13.36 8.55
N ALA A 175 11.14 -13.00 9.49
CA ALA A 175 10.81 -11.60 9.73
C ALA A 175 12.08 -10.83 10.15
N PRO A 176 12.28 -9.60 9.65
CA PRO A 176 13.37 -8.75 10.08
C PRO A 176 13.42 -8.64 11.60
N ARG A 177 14.62 -8.53 12.17
CA ARG A 177 14.81 -8.42 13.62
C ARG A 177 15.10 -6.99 14.06
N ASP A 178 15.60 -6.17 13.14
CA ASP A 178 15.84 -4.76 13.40
C ASP A 178 14.57 -3.93 13.19
N ARG A 179 14.54 -2.77 13.85
CA ARG A 179 13.37 -1.88 13.86
C ARG A 179 13.00 -1.39 12.45
N ASP A 180 13.99 -0.96 11.66
CA ASP A 180 13.75 -0.42 10.33
C ASP A 180 13.26 -1.49 9.36
N GLY A 181 13.84 -2.69 9.42
CA GLY A 181 13.36 -3.83 8.64
C GLY A 181 11.94 -4.23 8.99
N MET A 182 11.58 -4.25 10.28
CA MET A 182 10.20 -4.51 10.71
C MET A 182 9.25 -3.42 10.23
N ALA A 183 9.63 -2.14 10.34
CA ALA A 183 8.82 -1.02 9.88
C ALA A 183 8.55 -1.10 8.37
N ARG A 184 9.58 -1.38 7.57
CA ARG A 184 9.45 -1.56 6.11
C ARG A 184 8.57 -2.75 5.76
N ASN A 185 8.74 -3.89 6.43
CA ASN A 185 7.89 -5.06 6.19
C ASN A 185 6.42 -4.77 6.52
N CYS A 186 6.14 -4.07 7.61
CA CYS A 186 4.79 -3.61 7.93
C CYS A 186 4.26 -2.64 6.87
N GLY A 187 5.07 -1.68 6.41
CA GLY A 187 4.69 -0.74 5.35
C GLY A 187 4.36 -1.44 4.03
N GLU A 188 5.15 -2.43 3.63
CA GLU A 188 4.87 -3.28 2.46
C GLU A 188 3.52 -3.98 2.58
N LEU A 189 3.25 -4.63 3.73
CA LEU A 189 1.99 -5.34 3.96
C LEU A 189 0.80 -4.37 3.94
N ALA A 190 0.92 -3.21 4.59
CA ALA A 190 -0.13 -2.19 4.61
C ALA A 190 -0.43 -1.62 3.22
N LEU A 191 0.62 -1.33 2.42
CA LEU A 191 0.46 -0.88 1.04
C LEU A 191 -0.13 -1.97 0.15
N ARG A 192 0.22 -3.23 0.35
CA ARG A 192 -0.37 -4.35 -0.38
C ARG A 192 -1.88 -4.40 -0.20
N GLU A 193 -2.37 -4.24 1.03
CA GLU A 193 -3.81 -4.17 1.32
C GLU A 193 -4.48 -3.00 0.61
N MET A 194 -3.86 -1.81 0.59
CA MET A 194 -4.37 -0.67 -0.14
C MET A 194 -4.40 -0.92 -1.64
N MET A 195 -3.29 -1.40 -2.20
CA MET A 195 -3.16 -1.62 -3.65
C MET A 195 -4.07 -2.74 -4.17
N GLN A 196 -4.41 -3.74 -3.36
CA GLN A 196 -5.40 -4.76 -3.72
C GLN A 196 -6.81 -4.16 -3.94
N ARG A 197 -7.10 -3.00 -3.37
CA ARG A 197 -8.37 -2.28 -3.52
C ARG A 197 -8.37 -1.29 -4.68
N LEU A 198 -7.21 -0.97 -5.24
CA LEU A 198 -7.14 -0.22 -6.49
C LEU A 198 -7.70 -1.10 -7.62
N PRO A 199 -8.71 -0.65 -8.39
CA PRO A 199 -9.23 -1.43 -9.50
C PRO A 199 -8.14 -1.78 -10.52
N GLN A 200 -8.26 -2.94 -11.16
CA GLN A 200 -7.35 -3.29 -12.25
C GLN A 200 -7.70 -2.48 -13.49
N ARG A 201 -6.67 -2.11 -14.25
CA ARG A 201 -6.86 -1.54 -15.57
C ARG A 201 -7.56 -2.55 -16.48
N LEU A 202 -8.62 -2.10 -17.15
CA LEU A 202 -9.28 -2.87 -18.20
C LEU A 202 -8.41 -2.81 -19.48
N LEU A 203 -8.18 -3.96 -20.11
CA LEU A 203 -7.45 -4.06 -21.38
C LEU A 203 -8.41 -3.96 -22.55
#